data_6697d18ddc24b8b35150e337eb70813c
#
_entry.id   6697d18ddc24b8b35150e337eb70813c
#
_cell.length_a   1.000
_cell.length_b   1.000
_cell.length_c   1.000
_cell.angle_alpha   90.00
_cell.angle_beta   90.00
_cell.angle_gamma   90.00
#
_symmetry.space_group_name_H-M   'P 1'
#
loop_
_entity.id
_entity.type
_entity.pdbx_description
1 polymer ?
#
loop_
_entity_poly.entity_id
_entity_poly.type
_entity_poly.pdbx_seq_one_letter_code
_entity_poly.pdbx_strand_id
1 'polypeptide(L)'
;MAELVNQNDVFISYSRVDKAFVERLHQALGEADRDTWVDWANIELTEDWRAAIRTGIDGANNFVFVMSPDAVMSEVCQWEINYAMENNKRLVPVMHRDCAAMLDQAGNSAHAALNQHNWLWFRGEDDFGPAFASLVQTIDTDFEHVKFHTRLLQQAKEWEQSERNRSSLLRGHNLAAAEQWLALGANKEPRVTPLQGEYIAASRKAERKRKQLVAAGVGG
;
A
#
# COMPACT_ATOMS: atom_id res chain seq x y z
N MET A 1 6.86 -14.62 -18.23
CA MET A 1 7.33 -14.17 -16.89
C MET A 1 6.71 -12.80 -16.72
N ALA A 2 5.73 -12.66 -15.83
CA ALA A 2 5.22 -11.34 -15.50
C ALA A 2 6.39 -10.56 -14.88
N GLU A 3 6.73 -9.42 -15.45
CA GLU A 3 7.61 -8.45 -14.80
C GLU A 3 7.03 -8.17 -13.43
N LEU A 4 7.79 -8.48 -12.39
CA LEU A 4 7.48 -8.03 -11.03
C LEU A 4 7.41 -6.51 -11.10
N VAL A 5 6.21 -5.96 -11.00
CA VAL A 5 6.02 -4.51 -10.85
C VAL A 5 6.93 -4.07 -9.71
N ASN A 6 7.76 -3.08 -9.97
CA ASN A 6 8.75 -2.55 -9.03
C ASN A 6 8.06 -2.31 -7.67
N GLN A 7 8.41 -3.10 -6.66
CA GLN A 7 7.89 -2.90 -5.32
C GLN A 7 8.70 -1.80 -4.66
N ASN A 8 8.07 -0.67 -4.37
CA ASN A 8 8.68 0.37 -3.56
C ASN A 8 8.34 0.16 -2.08
N ASP A 9 9.23 0.57 -1.19
CA ASP A 9 8.95 0.49 0.25
C ASP A 9 7.90 1.52 0.66
N VAL A 10 7.91 2.68 0.01
CA VAL A 10 7.09 3.83 0.39
C VAL A 10 6.53 4.56 -0.84
N PHE A 11 5.24 4.84 -0.83
CA PHE A 11 4.61 5.89 -1.65
C PHE A 11 4.45 7.14 -0.80
N ILE A 12 4.88 8.32 -1.29
CA ILE A 12 4.74 9.58 -0.58
C ILE A 12 3.69 10.45 -1.26
N SER A 13 2.54 10.63 -0.58
CA SER A 13 1.49 11.58 -0.96
C SER A 13 1.71 12.92 -0.25
N TYR A 14 1.64 14.02 -0.98
CA TYR A 14 1.94 15.35 -0.45
C TYR A 14 1.36 16.47 -1.30
N SER A 15 1.22 17.67 -0.71
CA SER A 15 0.99 18.89 -1.48
C SER A 15 2.29 19.44 -2.05
N ARG A 16 2.29 19.89 -3.29
CA ARG A 16 3.47 20.48 -3.95
C ARG A 16 4.05 21.70 -3.23
N VAL A 17 3.27 22.36 -2.39
CA VAL A 17 3.74 23.41 -1.49
C VAL A 17 4.81 22.88 -0.53
N ASP A 18 4.76 21.59 -0.18
CA ASP A 18 5.66 20.93 0.77
C ASP A 18 6.85 20.23 0.10
N LYS A 19 7.09 20.51 -1.20
CA LYS A 19 8.09 19.82 -2.03
C LYS A 19 9.48 19.80 -1.39
N ALA A 20 9.96 20.90 -0.83
CA ALA A 20 11.29 20.97 -0.23
C ALA A 20 11.46 20.01 0.97
N PHE A 21 10.41 19.84 1.78
CA PHE A 21 10.41 18.85 2.86
C PHE A 21 10.42 17.43 2.30
N VAL A 22 9.62 17.16 1.28
CA VAL A 22 9.51 15.82 0.67
C VAL A 22 10.82 15.42 -0.04
N GLU A 23 11.51 16.36 -0.69
CA GLU A 23 12.85 16.12 -1.24
C GLU A 23 13.85 15.67 -0.15
N ARG A 24 13.85 16.36 1.00
CA ARG A 24 14.67 15.96 2.16
C ARG A 24 14.30 14.59 2.70
N LEU A 25 12.99 14.30 2.80
CA LEU A 25 12.48 13.02 3.30
C LEU A 25 12.85 11.88 2.37
N HIS A 26 12.66 12.08 1.05
CA HIS A 26 13.02 11.14 -0.01
C HIS A 26 14.51 10.81 0.02
N GLN A 27 15.38 11.84 0.12
CA GLN A 27 16.82 11.62 0.22
C GLN A 27 17.17 10.81 1.47
N ALA A 28 16.63 11.17 2.64
CA ALA A 28 16.88 10.46 3.89
C ALA A 28 16.42 9.00 3.84
N LEU A 29 15.27 8.71 3.21
CA LEU A 29 14.78 7.34 3.01
C LEU A 29 15.71 6.55 2.07
N GLY A 30 16.20 7.16 0.99
CA GLY A 30 17.18 6.54 0.10
C GLY A 30 18.51 6.24 0.80
N GLU A 31 19.00 7.12 1.68
CA GLU A 31 20.19 6.90 2.51
C GLU A 31 19.99 5.76 3.53
N ALA A 32 18.74 5.46 3.90
CA ALA A 32 18.36 4.34 4.76
C ALA A 32 17.95 3.06 3.97
N ASP A 33 18.33 2.95 2.69
CA ASP A 33 17.99 1.83 1.79
C ASP A 33 16.47 1.56 1.71
N ARG A 34 15.66 2.63 1.63
CA ARG A 34 14.21 2.54 1.43
C ARG A 34 13.82 3.19 0.11
N ASP A 35 13.33 2.37 -0.82
CA ASP A 35 12.86 2.84 -2.12
C ASP A 35 11.56 3.62 -1.98
N THR A 36 11.50 4.79 -2.61
CA THR A 36 10.32 5.64 -2.55
C THR A 36 9.76 5.95 -3.93
N TRP A 37 8.45 5.95 -4.03
CA TRP A 37 7.72 6.51 -5.16
C TRP A 37 7.15 7.88 -4.79
N VAL A 38 7.50 8.90 -5.59
CA VAL A 38 7.04 10.28 -5.39
C VAL A 38 6.68 10.88 -6.74
N ASP A 39 5.51 11.50 -6.84
CA ASP A 39 5.16 12.27 -8.05
C ASP A 39 5.88 13.63 -8.08
N TRP A 40 7.02 13.67 -8.74
CA TRP A 40 7.79 14.91 -8.96
C TRP A 40 7.32 15.72 -10.17
N ALA A 41 6.58 15.11 -11.07
CA ALA A 41 6.24 15.72 -12.35
C ALA A 41 5.04 16.65 -12.26
N ASN A 42 5.12 17.75 -13.02
CA ASN A 42 3.96 18.57 -13.37
C ASN A 42 3.15 17.87 -14.48
N ILE A 43 2.76 16.61 -14.27
CA ILE A 43 1.96 15.92 -15.27
C ILE A 43 0.58 16.55 -15.27
N GLU A 44 0.11 17.03 -16.42
CA GLU A 44 -1.27 17.45 -16.59
C GLU A 44 -2.20 16.30 -16.20
N LEU A 45 -3.33 16.61 -15.55
CA LEU A 45 -4.29 15.65 -15.02
C LEU A 45 -4.96 14.86 -16.16
N THR A 46 -4.21 13.95 -16.77
CA THR A 46 -4.71 13.01 -17.79
C THR A 46 -5.13 11.69 -17.14
N GLU A 47 -5.84 10.83 -17.87
CA GLU A 47 -6.17 9.48 -17.39
C GLU A 47 -4.89 8.66 -17.14
N ASP A 48 -3.83 8.87 -17.93
CA ASP A 48 -2.54 8.21 -17.78
C ASP A 48 -1.85 8.56 -16.45
N TRP A 49 -2.00 9.82 -15.97
CA TRP A 49 -1.46 10.23 -14.68
C TRP A 49 -2.11 9.48 -13.51
N ARG A 50 -3.44 9.33 -13.49
CA ARG A 50 -4.13 8.56 -12.45
C ARG A 50 -3.74 7.09 -12.47
N ALA A 51 -3.51 6.51 -13.65
CA ALA A 51 -3.04 5.14 -13.78
C ALA A 51 -1.63 4.97 -13.19
N ALA A 52 -0.72 5.92 -13.45
CA ALA A 52 0.63 5.90 -12.89
C ALA A 52 0.62 5.98 -11.36
N ILE A 53 -0.20 6.85 -10.77
CA ILE A 53 -0.35 6.97 -9.32
C ILE A 53 -0.94 5.68 -8.72
N ARG A 54 -1.98 5.10 -9.33
CA ARG A 54 -2.53 3.81 -8.88
C ARG A 54 -1.45 2.73 -8.86
N THR A 55 -0.67 2.65 -9.93
CA THR A 55 0.45 1.70 -10.02
C THR A 55 1.48 1.95 -8.92
N GLY A 56 1.82 3.20 -8.64
CA GLY A 56 2.71 3.59 -7.54
C GLY A 56 2.17 3.16 -6.17
N ILE A 57 0.90 3.45 -5.88
CA ILE A 57 0.26 3.07 -4.62
C ILE A 57 0.15 1.54 -4.52
N ASP A 58 -0.24 0.85 -5.58
CA ASP A 58 -0.35 -0.61 -5.60
C ASP A 58 1.00 -1.28 -5.37
N GLY A 59 2.08 -0.72 -5.92
CA GLY A 59 3.44 -1.23 -5.79
C GLY A 59 4.11 -0.92 -4.46
N ALA A 60 3.64 0.07 -3.71
CA ALA A 60 4.26 0.48 -2.46
C ALA A 60 3.82 -0.39 -1.27
N ASN A 61 4.75 -0.66 -0.36
CA ASN A 61 4.47 -1.37 0.88
C ASN A 61 3.77 -0.47 1.91
N ASN A 62 4.16 0.79 2.00
CA ASN A 62 3.61 1.78 2.92
C ASN A 62 3.15 3.01 2.15
N PHE A 63 2.07 3.64 2.60
CA PHE A 63 1.57 4.91 2.10
C PHE A 63 1.83 6.00 3.14
N VAL A 64 2.88 6.80 2.92
CA VAL A 64 3.22 7.96 3.75
C VAL A 64 2.44 9.16 3.26
N PHE A 65 1.65 9.76 4.14
CA PHE A 65 0.92 11.00 3.87
C PHE A 65 1.55 12.17 4.60
N VAL A 66 2.09 13.12 3.84
CA VAL A 66 2.67 14.36 4.40
C VAL A 66 1.54 15.34 4.66
N MET A 67 1.16 15.44 5.94
CA MET A 67 0.04 16.26 6.42
C MET A 67 0.43 17.73 6.48
N SER A 68 -0.33 18.54 5.81
CA SER A 68 -0.29 20.00 5.82
C SER A 68 -1.66 20.57 5.47
N PRO A 69 -1.94 21.85 5.73
CA PRO A 69 -3.20 22.48 5.30
C PRO A 69 -3.47 22.31 3.80
N ASP A 70 -2.44 22.46 2.97
CA ASP A 70 -2.58 22.34 1.51
C ASP A 70 -2.81 20.88 1.08
N ALA A 71 -2.17 19.89 1.73
CA ALA A 71 -2.37 18.48 1.43
C ALA A 71 -3.77 18.01 1.84
N VAL A 72 -4.25 18.44 3.00
CA VAL A 72 -5.59 18.09 3.50
C VAL A 72 -6.70 18.64 2.59
N MET A 73 -6.50 19.83 1.99
CA MET A 73 -7.47 20.45 1.08
C MET A 73 -7.31 19.99 -0.38
N SER A 74 -6.26 19.24 -0.71
CA SER A 74 -6.00 18.75 -2.06
C SER A 74 -6.94 17.61 -2.44
N GLU A 75 -7.73 17.79 -3.50
CA GLU A 75 -8.59 16.72 -4.05
C GLU A 75 -7.78 15.50 -4.52
N VAL A 76 -6.57 15.74 -5.02
CA VAL A 76 -5.65 14.69 -5.46
C VAL A 76 -5.19 13.86 -4.26
N CYS A 77 -4.70 14.50 -3.21
CA CYS A 77 -4.27 13.81 -1.99
C CYS A 77 -5.42 13.05 -1.32
N GLN A 78 -6.63 13.63 -1.32
CA GLN A 78 -7.83 12.95 -0.81
C GLN A 78 -8.15 11.69 -1.62
N TRP A 79 -8.06 11.77 -2.94
CA TRP A 79 -8.27 10.62 -3.81
C TRP A 79 -7.21 9.53 -3.59
N GLU A 80 -5.94 9.91 -3.44
CA GLU A 80 -4.83 8.97 -3.15
C GLU A 80 -5.02 8.23 -1.83
N ILE A 81 -5.40 8.96 -0.75
CA ILE A 81 -5.70 8.34 0.55
C ILE A 81 -6.87 7.38 0.44
N ASN A 82 -7.97 7.78 -0.21
CA ASN A 82 -9.14 6.91 -0.39
C ASN A 82 -8.75 5.63 -1.14
N TYR A 83 -7.98 5.76 -2.21
CA TYR A 83 -7.50 4.60 -2.97
C TYR A 83 -6.58 3.69 -2.13
N ALA A 84 -5.70 4.27 -1.32
CA ALA A 84 -4.84 3.50 -0.40
C ALA A 84 -5.68 2.75 0.65
N MET A 85 -6.73 3.39 1.20
CA MET A 85 -7.66 2.77 2.15
C MET A 85 -8.45 1.62 1.54
N GLU A 86 -9.02 1.80 0.34
CA GLU A 86 -9.77 0.78 -0.38
C GLU A 86 -8.92 -0.48 -0.64
N ASN A 87 -7.61 -0.30 -0.74
CA ASN A 87 -6.64 -1.38 -0.94
C ASN A 87 -5.96 -1.85 0.36
N ASN A 88 -6.46 -1.42 1.51
CA ASN A 88 -5.89 -1.73 2.83
C ASN A 88 -4.38 -1.48 2.90
N LYS A 89 -3.88 -0.41 2.28
CA LYS A 89 -2.48 -0.02 2.41
C LYS A 89 -2.19 0.47 3.83
N ARG A 90 -0.98 0.20 4.33
CA ARG A 90 -0.55 0.76 5.61
C ARG A 90 -0.40 2.26 5.48
N LEU A 91 -1.23 3.02 6.19
CA LEU A 91 -1.15 4.48 6.25
C LEU A 91 -0.15 4.90 7.32
N VAL A 92 0.76 5.81 6.96
CA VAL A 92 1.76 6.41 7.86
C VAL A 92 1.63 7.93 7.77
N PRO A 93 0.85 8.56 8.67
CA PRO A 93 0.68 10.01 8.67
C PRO A 93 1.91 10.73 9.23
N VAL A 94 2.44 11.68 8.47
CA VAL A 94 3.60 12.53 8.83
C VAL A 94 3.12 13.98 8.92
N MET A 95 3.03 14.56 10.11
CA MET A 95 2.63 15.94 10.33
C MET A 95 3.81 16.88 10.06
N HIS A 96 3.79 17.55 8.91
CA HIS A 96 4.81 18.53 8.53
C HIS A 96 4.42 19.95 8.90
N ARG A 97 3.20 20.35 8.63
CA ARG A 97 2.62 21.62 9.05
C ARG A 97 1.27 21.37 9.74
N ASP A 98 1.03 22.05 10.87
CA ASP A 98 -0.17 21.79 11.66
C ASP A 98 -1.46 22.00 10.84
N CYS A 99 -2.25 20.97 10.78
CA CYS A 99 -3.54 20.92 10.09
C CYS A 99 -4.60 20.14 10.90
N ALA A 100 -4.34 19.84 12.17
CA ALA A 100 -5.20 19.02 13.01
C ALA A 100 -6.66 19.55 13.04
N ALA A 101 -6.84 20.85 13.22
CA ALA A 101 -8.17 21.48 13.26
C ALA A 101 -8.94 21.37 11.91
N MET A 102 -8.24 21.20 10.80
CA MET A 102 -8.85 21.06 9.46
C MET A 102 -9.35 19.65 9.21
N LEU A 103 -8.72 18.63 9.81
CA LEU A 103 -9.15 17.24 9.69
C LEU A 103 -10.55 17.01 10.24
N ASP A 104 -10.89 17.68 11.34
CA ASP A 104 -12.22 17.59 11.97
C ASP A 104 -13.32 18.28 11.13
N GLN A 105 -12.96 19.35 10.39
CA GLN A 105 -13.90 20.16 9.63
C GLN A 105 -14.23 19.59 8.24
N ALA A 106 -13.34 18.82 7.66
CA ALA A 106 -13.46 18.39 6.27
C ALA A 106 -14.54 17.33 6.03
N GLY A 107 -15.13 16.72 7.05
CA GLY A 107 -16.22 15.74 6.96
C GLY A 107 -15.89 14.52 6.06
N ASN A 108 -14.62 14.30 5.77
CA ASN A 108 -14.13 13.35 4.80
C ASN A 108 -13.68 12.04 5.50
N SER A 109 -14.09 10.90 4.96
CA SER A 109 -13.74 9.57 5.46
C SER A 109 -12.22 9.32 5.51
N ALA A 110 -11.46 9.91 4.57
CA ALA A 110 -10.00 9.83 4.54
C ALA A 110 -9.37 10.49 5.77
N HIS A 111 -9.90 11.63 6.21
CA HIS A 111 -9.42 12.34 7.39
C HIS A 111 -9.72 11.57 8.68
N ALA A 112 -10.90 10.93 8.77
CA ALA A 112 -11.24 10.06 9.90
C ALA A 112 -10.27 8.88 10.02
N ALA A 113 -9.78 8.33 8.91
CA ALA A 113 -8.78 7.27 8.94
C ALA A 113 -7.43 7.76 9.47
N LEU A 114 -6.99 8.96 9.07
CA LEU A 114 -5.73 9.53 9.57
C LEU A 114 -5.75 9.75 11.09
N ASN A 115 -6.91 10.12 11.67
CA ASN A 115 -7.08 10.29 13.11
C ASN A 115 -6.99 8.97 13.90
N GLN A 116 -7.11 7.81 13.26
CA GLN A 116 -6.97 6.49 13.91
C GLN A 116 -5.51 6.03 14.03
N HIS A 117 -4.58 6.73 13.37
CA HIS A 117 -3.16 6.41 13.38
C HIS A 117 -2.37 7.36 14.27
N ASN A 118 -1.25 6.87 14.82
CA ASN A 118 -0.29 7.73 15.50
C ASN A 118 0.44 8.59 14.48
N TRP A 119 0.39 9.92 14.65
CA TRP A 119 1.07 10.84 13.78
C TRP A 119 2.55 10.94 14.12
N LEU A 120 3.38 10.95 13.11
CA LEU A 120 4.81 11.23 13.22
C LEU A 120 5.03 12.73 13.00
N TRP A 121 5.66 13.40 13.97
CA TRP A 121 5.78 14.84 14.00
C TRP A 121 7.08 15.30 13.35
N PHE A 122 6.96 16.11 12.28
CA PHE A 122 8.06 16.67 11.49
C PHE A 122 7.88 18.18 11.26
N ARG A 123 7.29 18.88 12.21
CA ARG A 123 7.07 20.33 12.12
C ARG A 123 8.40 21.07 12.24
N GLY A 124 8.42 22.36 11.95
CA GLY A 124 9.64 23.16 12.01
C GLY A 124 10.34 23.20 13.38
N GLU A 125 9.58 23.00 14.45
CA GLU A 125 10.06 22.90 15.85
C GLU A 125 10.51 21.49 16.27
N ASP A 126 10.19 20.47 15.50
CA ASP A 126 10.52 19.07 15.81
C ASP A 126 11.93 18.71 15.29
N ASP A 127 12.63 17.84 16.04
CA ASP A 127 13.92 17.33 15.59
C ASP A 127 13.73 16.25 14.52
N PHE A 128 14.24 16.52 13.32
CA PHE A 128 14.13 15.63 12.17
C PHE A 128 14.75 14.25 12.42
N GLY A 129 15.89 14.17 13.11
CA GLY A 129 16.61 12.91 13.31
C GLY A 129 15.78 11.86 14.08
N PRO A 130 15.33 12.14 15.28
CA PRO A 130 14.44 11.24 16.04
C PRO A 130 13.12 10.95 15.34
N ALA A 131 12.52 11.95 14.69
CA ALA A 131 11.28 11.77 13.93
C ALA A 131 11.49 10.81 12.75
N PHE A 132 12.59 10.95 12.03
CA PHE A 132 12.96 10.07 10.93
C PHE A 132 13.25 8.64 11.41
N ALA A 133 13.96 8.47 12.53
CA ALA A 133 14.18 7.15 13.13
C ALA A 133 12.84 6.45 13.45
N SER A 134 11.87 7.20 13.98
CA SER A 134 10.51 6.69 14.25
C SER A 134 9.76 6.30 12.97
N LEU A 135 9.94 7.06 11.88
CA LEU A 135 9.38 6.74 10.58
C LEU A 135 9.96 5.43 10.03
N VAL A 136 11.28 5.27 10.03
CA VAL A 136 11.94 4.04 9.57
C VAL A 136 11.49 2.84 10.41
N GLN A 137 11.43 2.97 11.73
CA GLN A 137 10.91 1.93 12.61
C GLN A 137 9.46 1.54 12.27
N THR A 138 8.61 2.52 11.95
CA THR A 138 7.20 2.29 11.55
C THR A 138 7.14 1.53 10.23
N ILE A 139 7.95 1.92 9.24
CA ILE A 139 8.05 1.25 7.93
C ILE A 139 8.50 -0.21 8.09
N ASP A 140 9.46 -0.45 8.97
CA ASP A 140 10.05 -1.78 9.19
C ASP A 140 9.21 -2.70 10.08
N THR A 141 8.22 -2.15 10.78
CA THR A 141 7.31 -2.95 11.62
C THR A 141 6.50 -3.91 10.76
N ASP A 142 6.50 -5.21 11.10
CA ASP A 142 5.81 -6.27 10.36
C ASP A 142 6.12 -6.29 8.84
N PHE A 143 7.33 -5.90 8.46
CA PHE A 143 7.75 -5.68 7.07
C PHE A 143 7.38 -6.83 6.13
N GLU A 144 7.70 -8.08 6.51
CA GLU A 144 7.38 -9.26 5.68
C GLU A 144 5.87 -9.44 5.47
N HIS A 145 5.05 -9.12 6.49
CA HIS A 145 3.60 -9.17 6.37
C HIS A 145 3.07 -8.12 5.38
N VAL A 146 3.57 -6.91 5.48
CA VAL A 146 3.19 -5.79 4.59
C VAL A 146 3.62 -6.06 3.16
N LYS A 147 4.85 -6.50 2.97
CA LYS A 147 5.41 -6.86 1.66
C LYS A 147 4.63 -8.00 1.00
N PHE A 148 4.23 -8.99 1.79
CA PHE A 148 3.40 -10.08 1.29
C PHE A 148 2.01 -9.59 0.88
N HIS A 149 1.39 -8.72 1.68
CA HIS A 149 0.12 -8.08 1.35
C HIS A 149 0.18 -7.38 -0.01
N THR A 150 1.18 -6.53 -0.22
CA THR A 150 1.36 -5.77 -1.48
C THR A 150 1.48 -6.70 -2.67
N ARG A 151 2.36 -7.72 -2.60
CA ARG A 151 2.54 -8.70 -3.68
C ARG A 151 1.25 -9.48 -3.98
N LEU A 152 0.58 -9.96 -2.95
CA LEU A 152 -0.65 -10.73 -3.10
C LEU A 152 -1.79 -9.88 -3.69
N LEU A 153 -1.86 -8.59 -3.31
CA LEU A 153 -2.85 -7.65 -3.86
C LEU A 153 -2.62 -7.42 -5.34
N GLN A 154 -1.38 -7.21 -5.78
CA GLN A 154 -1.05 -7.07 -7.20
C GLN A 154 -1.46 -8.32 -7.99
N GLN A 155 -1.10 -9.51 -7.52
CA GLN A 155 -1.48 -10.77 -8.15
C GLN A 155 -3.00 -10.96 -8.22
N ALA A 156 -3.73 -10.56 -7.19
CA ALA A 156 -5.19 -10.64 -7.16
C ALA A 156 -5.83 -9.66 -8.18
N LYS A 157 -5.27 -8.45 -8.32
CA LYS A 157 -5.70 -7.47 -9.34
C LYS A 157 -5.41 -7.95 -10.76
N GLU A 158 -4.24 -8.49 -11.02
CA GLU A 158 -3.90 -9.11 -12.31
C GLU A 158 -4.86 -10.26 -12.66
N TRP A 159 -5.19 -11.10 -11.67
CA TRP A 159 -6.17 -12.17 -11.83
C TRP A 159 -7.56 -11.61 -12.18
N GLU A 160 -8.01 -10.56 -11.51
CA GLU A 160 -9.29 -9.91 -11.80
C GLU A 160 -9.30 -9.29 -13.19
N GLN A 161 -8.24 -8.57 -13.58
CA GLN A 161 -8.09 -7.95 -14.91
C GLN A 161 -8.03 -8.99 -16.04
N SER A 162 -7.51 -10.19 -15.77
CA SER A 162 -7.50 -11.33 -16.70
C SER A 162 -8.81 -12.13 -16.70
N GLU A 163 -9.94 -11.50 -16.35
CA GLU A 163 -11.26 -12.13 -16.26
C GLU A 163 -11.28 -13.38 -15.36
N ARG A 164 -10.49 -13.33 -14.30
CA ARG A 164 -10.35 -14.40 -13.30
C ARG A 164 -9.85 -15.72 -13.88
N ASN A 165 -8.90 -15.62 -14.79
CA ASN A 165 -8.34 -16.76 -15.49
C ASN A 165 -7.69 -17.76 -14.51
N ARG A 166 -7.97 -19.05 -14.71
CA ARG A 166 -7.44 -20.14 -13.88
C ARG A 166 -5.92 -20.31 -13.99
N SER A 167 -5.27 -19.86 -15.07
CA SER A 167 -3.83 -19.93 -15.23
C SER A 167 -3.08 -19.04 -14.24
N SER A 168 -3.69 -17.93 -13.81
CA SER A 168 -3.13 -16.94 -12.87
C SER A 168 -3.33 -17.31 -11.39
N LEU A 169 -4.01 -18.44 -11.09
CA LEU A 169 -4.26 -18.86 -9.72
C LEU A 169 -2.98 -19.36 -9.02
N LEU A 170 -2.89 -19.12 -7.72
CA LEU A 170 -1.81 -19.62 -6.88
C LEU A 170 -1.81 -21.16 -6.85
N ARG A 171 -0.62 -21.75 -6.81
CA ARG A 171 -0.42 -23.21 -6.79
C ARG A 171 0.69 -23.60 -5.82
N GLY A 172 0.63 -24.83 -5.32
CA GLY A 172 1.70 -25.42 -4.51
C GLY A 172 2.16 -24.53 -3.38
N HIS A 173 3.46 -24.23 -3.34
CA HIS A 173 4.09 -23.41 -2.29
C HIS A 173 3.49 -22.00 -2.18
N ASN A 174 3.19 -21.35 -3.29
CA ASN A 174 2.63 -19.99 -3.29
C ASN A 174 1.23 -19.95 -2.68
N LEU A 175 0.39 -20.97 -2.94
CA LEU A 175 -0.91 -21.07 -2.28
C LEU A 175 -0.75 -21.35 -0.78
N ALA A 176 0.12 -22.26 -0.40
CA ALA A 176 0.38 -22.56 1.03
C ALA A 176 0.89 -21.32 1.78
N ALA A 177 1.80 -20.54 1.17
CA ALA A 177 2.30 -19.29 1.76
C ALA A 177 1.17 -18.26 1.93
N ALA A 178 0.27 -18.12 0.96
CA ALA A 178 -0.86 -17.19 1.05
C ALA A 178 -1.87 -17.62 2.14
N GLU A 179 -2.13 -18.91 2.28
CA GLU A 179 -2.99 -19.46 3.35
C GLU A 179 -2.37 -19.25 4.73
N GLN A 180 -1.05 -19.46 4.86
CA GLN A 180 -0.32 -19.21 6.10
C GLN A 180 -0.33 -17.72 6.47
N TRP A 181 -0.05 -16.85 5.50
CA TRP A 181 -0.10 -15.40 5.69
C TRP A 181 -1.49 -14.95 6.18
N LEU A 182 -2.56 -15.46 5.57
CA LEU A 182 -3.94 -15.16 5.98
C LEU A 182 -4.22 -15.63 7.41
N ALA A 183 -3.78 -16.81 7.79
CA ALA A 183 -3.99 -17.37 9.12
C ALA A 183 -3.21 -16.61 10.21
N LEU A 184 -1.96 -16.20 9.94
CA LEU A 184 -1.11 -15.49 10.88
C LEU A 184 -1.38 -13.99 10.94
N GLY A 185 -2.04 -13.46 9.90
CA GLY A 185 -2.29 -12.03 9.72
C GLY A 185 -3.58 -11.51 10.37
N ALA A 186 -4.38 -12.35 11.05
CA ALA A 186 -5.70 -11.97 11.56
C ALA A 186 -5.69 -10.71 12.48
N ASN A 187 -4.59 -10.49 13.21
CA ASN A 187 -4.41 -9.34 14.12
C ASN A 187 -3.33 -8.37 13.64
N LYS A 188 -2.91 -8.46 12.37
CA LYS A 188 -1.89 -7.60 11.78
C LYS A 188 -2.48 -6.61 10.79
N GLU A 189 -1.79 -5.47 10.63
CA GLU A 189 -2.07 -4.49 9.58
C GLU A 189 -0.93 -4.50 8.54
N PRO A 190 -1.26 -4.41 7.25
CA PRO A 190 -2.59 -4.28 6.65
C PRO A 190 -3.40 -5.59 6.68
N ARG A 191 -4.73 -5.46 6.75
CA ARG A 191 -5.64 -6.61 6.68
C ARG A 191 -5.81 -7.10 5.25
N VAL A 192 -6.22 -8.36 5.12
CA VAL A 192 -6.60 -8.93 3.82
C VAL A 192 -7.75 -8.13 3.18
N THR A 193 -7.62 -7.81 1.89
CA THR A 193 -8.72 -7.21 1.11
C THR A 193 -9.73 -8.27 0.69
N PRO A 194 -11.00 -7.90 0.37
CA PRO A 194 -11.97 -8.84 -0.18
C PRO A 194 -11.45 -9.57 -1.42
N LEU A 195 -10.79 -8.84 -2.35
CA LEU A 195 -10.24 -9.40 -3.58
C LEU A 195 -9.12 -10.43 -3.32
N GLN A 196 -8.22 -10.15 -2.38
CA GLN A 196 -7.19 -11.13 -1.96
C GLN A 196 -7.83 -12.39 -1.38
N GLY A 197 -8.87 -12.23 -0.54
CA GLY A 197 -9.62 -13.35 0.03
C GLY A 197 -10.27 -14.22 -1.04
N GLU A 198 -10.93 -13.61 -2.04
CA GLU A 198 -11.51 -14.30 -3.19
C GLU A 198 -10.47 -15.03 -4.02
N TYR A 199 -9.32 -14.40 -4.27
CA TYR A 199 -8.21 -14.97 -5.03
C TYR A 199 -7.63 -16.22 -4.34
N ILE A 200 -7.39 -16.18 -3.02
CA ILE A 200 -6.94 -17.33 -2.24
C ILE A 200 -8.00 -18.45 -2.28
N ALA A 201 -9.28 -18.12 -2.09
CA ALA A 201 -10.37 -19.09 -2.10
C ALA A 201 -10.53 -19.79 -3.47
N ALA A 202 -10.45 -19.02 -4.57
CA ALA A 202 -10.47 -19.55 -5.92
C ALA A 202 -9.28 -20.49 -6.19
N SER A 203 -8.09 -20.09 -5.74
CA SER A 203 -6.87 -20.88 -5.86
C SER A 203 -6.98 -22.21 -5.10
N ARG A 204 -7.47 -22.18 -3.86
CA ARG A 204 -7.75 -23.38 -3.04
C ARG A 204 -8.73 -24.32 -3.73
N LYS A 205 -9.82 -23.78 -4.27
CA LYS A 205 -10.85 -24.58 -4.98
C LYS A 205 -10.26 -25.25 -6.22
N ALA A 206 -9.44 -24.56 -6.99
CA ALA A 206 -8.78 -25.11 -8.17
C ALA A 206 -7.78 -26.22 -7.81
N GLU A 207 -6.98 -26.03 -6.76
CA GLU A 207 -6.01 -27.02 -6.29
C GLU A 207 -6.69 -28.31 -5.78
N ARG A 208 -7.80 -28.18 -5.04
CA ARG A 208 -8.60 -29.34 -4.60
C ARG A 208 -9.12 -30.15 -5.79
N LYS A 209 -9.69 -29.48 -6.81
CA LYS A 209 -10.17 -30.16 -8.03
C LYS A 209 -9.05 -30.87 -8.75
N ARG A 210 -7.85 -30.24 -8.86
CA ARG A 210 -6.68 -30.85 -9.49
C ARG A 210 -6.25 -32.12 -8.77
N LYS A 211 -6.15 -32.09 -7.44
CA LYS A 211 -5.79 -33.27 -6.64
C LYS A 211 -6.80 -34.41 -6.78
N GLN A 212 -8.11 -34.08 -6.83
CA GLN A 212 -9.16 -35.09 -7.03
C GLN A 212 -9.05 -35.76 -8.40
N LEU A 213 -8.77 -35.00 -9.48
CA LEU A 213 -8.59 -35.55 -10.83
C LEU A 213 -7.36 -36.46 -10.91
N VAL A 214 -6.26 -36.08 -10.29
CA VAL A 214 -5.04 -36.90 -10.23
C VAL A 214 -5.31 -38.20 -9.48
N ALA A 215 -6.00 -38.14 -8.32
CA ALA A 215 -6.34 -39.32 -7.53
C ALA A 215 -7.29 -40.29 -8.29
N ALA A 216 -8.23 -39.75 -9.07
CA ALA A 216 -9.15 -40.54 -9.90
C ALA A 216 -8.45 -41.17 -11.12
N GLY A 217 -7.41 -40.51 -11.68
CA GLY A 217 -6.69 -41.00 -12.83
C GLY A 217 -5.62 -42.06 -12.52
N VAL A 218 -5.24 -42.25 -11.26
CA VAL A 218 -4.24 -43.28 -10.83
C VAL A 218 -4.92 -44.60 -10.46
N GLY A 219 -6.25 -44.68 -10.40
CA GLY A 219 -7.04 -45.85 -10.02
C GLY A 219 -7.66 -46.63 -11.21
N GLY A 220 -7.20 -46.42 -12.47
CA GLY A 220 -7.68 -47.09 -13.65
C GLY A 220 -6.67 -48.01 -14.32
#